data_939a073bcc0bfac7053d86cec8200238
#
_entry.id   939a073bcc0bfac7053d86cec8200238
#
_cell.length_a   1.000
_cell.length_b   1.000
_cell.length_c   1.000
_cell.angle_alpha   90.00
_cell.angle_beta   90.00
_cell.angle_gamma   90.00
#
_symmetry.space_group_name_H-M   'P 1'
#
loop_
_entity.id
_entity.type
_entity.pdbx_description
1 polymer ?
#
loop_
_entity_poly.entity_id
_entity_poly.type
_entity_poly.pdbx_seq_one_letter_code
_entity_poly.pdbx_strand_id
1 'polypeptide(L)'
;SPDSTDYQKHKAAVVEEIYNNIARTVKDTRKAPTLNFIYNEGRPYYNAYYNPQNNTINLGEGIYDLALKFGPDSLNALAMVIGHELAHFYKDHGWGMSFGTANEDTEIAKKIYDMEMSSDVRAKMEAEADYYGSLFGFLAGYNTLKVGGAFYDSLYVAASLPDSTFGYPSRRDRVEICNNSKKVLQELIPVFKAANMLTLTGEFDKAIICYDYILATFPGREVYNNAGVACLAVALSTYNEDEMKYLFPLGLDIDTRLDAIAKGVDSETLNQDVTEDALNPKRQRWLNAA
;
A
#
# COMPACT_ATOMS: atom_id res chain seq x y z
N SER A 1 -22.50 2.27 -31.97
CA SER A 1 -21.87 2.44 -30.65
C SER A 1 -21.84 1.09 -29.95
N PRO A 2 -20.73 0.74 -29.26
CA PRO A 2 -20.74 -0.44 -28.39
C PRO A 2 -21.91 -0.30 -27.44
N ASP A 3 -22.58 -1.41 -27.13
CA ASP A 3 -23.74 -1.45 -26.26
C ASP A 3 -23.35 -0.77 -24.94
N SER A 4 -24.15 0.15 -24.44
CA SER A 4 -23.86 0.92 -23.21
C SER A 4 -23.53 0.00 -22.02
N THR A 5 -24.14 -1.19 -22.01
CA THR A 5 -23.92 -2.25 -21.04
C THR A 5 -22.50 -2.83 -21.08
N ASP A 6 -21.91 -3.02 -22.26
CA ASP A 6 -20.56 -3.56 -22.40
C ASP A 6 -19.50 -2.53 -21.99
N TYR A 7 -19.73 -1.26 -22.26
CA TYR A 7 -18.85 -0.19 -21.80
C TYR A 7 -18.90 -0.03 -20.28
N GLN A 8 -20.07 -0.16 -19.65
CA GLN A 8 -20.21 -0.13 -18.18
C GLN A 8 -19.50 -1.32 -17.55
N LYS A 9 -19.64 -2.54 -18.10
CA LYS A 9 -18.89 -3.71 -17.62
C LYS A 9 -17.38 -3.52 -17.73
N HIS A 10 -16.90 -2.90 -18.82
CA HIS A 10 -15.50 -2.59 -18.98
C HIS A 10 -14.98 -1.64 -17.88
N LYS A 11 -15.72 -0.57 -17.55
CA LYS A 11 -15.36 0.35 -16.45
C LYS A 11 -15.23 -0.41 -15.14
N ALA A 12 -16.23 -1.24 -14.81
CA ALA A 12 -16.21 -2.03 -13.57
C ALA A 12 -15.01 -2.99 -13.52
N ALA A 13 -14.69 -3.65 -14.65
CA ALA A 13 -13.56 -4.57 -14.74
C ALA A 13 -12.21 -3.86 -14.53
N VAL A 14 -12.02 -2.65 -15.08
CA VAL A 14 -10.80 -1.84 -14.85
C VAL A 14 -10.67 -1.46 -13.37
N VAL A 15 -11.75 -1.03 -12.74
CA VAL A 15 -11.77 -0.67 -11.32
C VAL A 15 -11.45 -1.90 -10.45
N GLU A 16 -12.04 -3.04 -10.77
CA GLU A 16 -11.81 -4.31 -10.07
C GLU A 16 -10.35 -4.80 -10.22
N GLU A 17 -9.75 -4.64 -11.39
CA GLU A 17 -8.34 -4.98 -11.63
C GLU A 17 -7.41 -4.13 -10.75
N ILE A 18 -7.59 -2.81 -10.72
CA ILE A 18 -6.80 -1.90 -9.89
C ILE A 18 -6.97 -2.26 -8.41
N TYR A 19 -8.22 -2.46 -7.97
CA TYR A 19 -8.54 -2.86 -6.60
C TYR A 19 -7.80 -4.15 -6.21
N ASN A 20 -7.89 -5.19 -7.04
CA ASN A 20 -7.25 -6.48 -6.78
C ASN A 20 -5.73 -6.36 -6.75
N ASN A 21 -5.12 -5.52 -7.61
CA ASN A 21 -3.68 -5.28 -7.62
C ASN A 21 -3.22 -4.61 -6.32
N ILE A 22 -3.93 -3.58 -5.85
CA ILE A 22 -3.60 -2.90 -4.59
C ILE A 22 -3.81 -3.85 -3.40
N ALA A 23 -4.95 -4.54 -3.32
CA ALA A 23 -5.27 -5.43 -2.21
C ALA A 23 -4.26 -6.59 -2.06
N ARG A 24 -3.73 -7.13 -3.18
CA ARG A 24 -2.67 -8.16 -3.14
C ARG A 24 -1.32 -7.62 -2.70
N THR A 25 -1.06 -6.34 -2.93
CA THR A 25 0.23 -5.72 -2.62
C THR A 25 0.36 -5.40 -1.14
N VAL A 26 -0.74 -5.06 -0.46
CA VAL A 26 -0.72 -4.79 0.98
C VAL A 26 -0.59 -6.10 1.76
N LYS A 27 0.36 -6.15 2.70
CA LYS A 27 0.56 -7.33 3.57
C LYS A 27 -0.49 -7.33 4.69
N ASP A 28 -1.69 -7.83 4.39
CA ASP A 28 -2.76 -8.04 5.37
C ASP A 28 -3.37 -9.41 5.18
N THR A 29 -3.66 -10.11 6.28
CA THR A 29 -4.24 -11.46 6.27
C THR A 29 -5.76 -11.45 6.30
N ARG A 30 -6.38 -10.30 6.56
CA ARG A 30 -7.83 -10.15 6.59
C ARG A 30 -8.41 -10.22 5.17
N LYS A 31 -9.64 -10.72 5.08
CA LYS A 31 -10.37 -10.67 3.81
C LYS A 31 -10.63 -9.22 3.43
N ALA A 32 -10.12 -8.80 2.28
CA ALA A 32 -10.34 -7.46 1.76
C ALA A 32 -11.85 -7.15 1.58
N PRO A 33 -12.26 -5.88 1.66
CA PRO A 33 -13.66 -5.47 1.48
C PRO A 33 -14.23 -5.91 0.13
N THR A 34 -15.55 -6.06 0.05
CA THR A 34 -16.20 -6.25 -1.26
C THR A 34 -16.26 -4.91 -1.99
N LEU A 35 -15.79 -4.89 -3.23
CA LEU A 35 -15.88 -3.70 -4.08
C LEU A 35 -17.24 -3.64 -4.79
N ASN A 36 -17.93 -2.51 -4.67
CA ASN A 36 -19.16 -2.18 -5.38
C ASN A 36 -18.92 -0.98 -6.31
N PHE A 37 -19.08 -1.18 -7.61
CA PHE A 37 -19.06 -0.10 -8.58
C PHE A 37 -20.48 0.43 -8.81
N ILE A 38 -20.70 1.73 -8.53
CA ILE A 38 -22.03 2.38 -8.57
C ILE A 38 -22.13 3.19 -9.84
N TYR A 39 -23.03 2.79 -10.72
CA TYR A 39 -23.25 3.47 -12.01
C TYR A 39 -23.98 4.81 -11.83
N ASN A 40 -23.73 5.73 -12.77
CA ASN A 40 -24.38 7.02 -12.82
C ASN A 40 -25.88 6.87 -13.18
N GLU A 41 -26.75 7.47 -12.38
CA GLU A 41 -28.19 7.52 -12.62
C GLU A 41 -28.59 8.97 -12.95
N GLY A 42 -28.51 9.35 -14.22
CA GLY A 42 -28.89 10.68 -14.72
C GLY A 42 -27.89 11.81 -14.42
N ARG A 43 -27.10 11.70 -13.37
CA ARG A 43 -26.00 12.63 -13.03
C ARG A 43 -24.77 11.87 -12.55
N PRO A 44 -23.55 12.43 -12.75
CA PRO A 44 -22.33 11.80 -12.25
C PRO A 44 -22.34 11.66 -10.73
N TYR A 45 -21.95 10.47 -10.25
CA TYR A 45 -21.81 10.19 -8.83
C TYR A 45 -20.33 10.22 -8.44
N TYR A 46 -19.90 11.39 -7.90
CA TYR A 46 -18.52 11.65 -7.50
C TYR A 46 -18.27 11.28 -6.04
N ASN A 47 -18.52 10.04 -5.65
CA ASN A 47 -18.28 9.59 -4.30
C ASN A 47 -17.58 8.22 -4.29
N ALA A 48 -16.68 8.04 -3.33
CA ALA A 48 -16.12 6.76 -2.94
C ALA A 48 -16.11 6.71 -1.41
N TYR A 49 -16.35 5.54 -0.83
CA TYR A 49 -16.27 5.35 0.62
C TYR A 49 -16.15 3.89 1.00
N TYR A 50 -15.34 3.63 2.03
CA TYR A 50 -15.35 2.39 2.77
C TYR A 50 -16.46 2.37 3.80
N ASN A 51 -17.24 1.29 3.85
CA ASN A 51 -18.26 1.06 4.87
C ASN A 51 -17.81 -0.07 5.81
N PRO A 52 -17.41 0.25 7.06
CA PRO A 52 -16.92 -0.74 8.01
C PRO A 52 -18.01 -1.69 8.53
N GLN A 53 -19.29 -1.30 8.50
CA GLN A 53 -20.39 -2.13 9.00
C GLN A 53 -20.64 -3.37 8.17
N ASN A 54 -20.50 -3.27 6.86
CA ASN A 54 -20.71 -4.38 5.92
C ASN A 54 -19.45 -4.80 5.16
N ASN A 55 -18.30 -4.21 5.51
CA ASN A 55 -16.99 -4.44 4.89
C ASN A 55 -17.05 -4.29 3.36
N THR A 56 -17.52 -3.15 2.88
CA THR A 56 -17.60 -2.84 1.45
C THR A 56 -16.91 -1.53 1.11
N ILE A 57 -16.32 -1.47 -0.09
CA ILE A 57 -15.90 -0.22 -0.73
C ILE A 57 -16.89 0.08 -1.83
N ASN A 58 -17.45 1.28 -1.82
CA ASN A 58 -18.37 1.76 -2.83
C ASN A 58 -17.67 2.85 -3.65
N LEU A 59 -17.62 2.69 -4.98
CA LEU A 59 -16.95 3.62 -5.88
C LEU A 59 -17.91 4.04 -6.99
N GLY A 60 -18.16 5.34 -7.09
CA GLY A 60 -19.07 5.91 -8.09
C GLY A 60 -18.43 6.02 -9.47
N GLU A 61 -19.23 5.77 -10.51
CA GLU A 61 -18.80 5.89 -11.91
C GLU A 61 -18.28 7.31 -12.24
N GLY A 62 -18.80 8.36 -11.58
CA GLY A 62 -18.31 9.72 -11.74
C GLY A 62 -16.82 9.88 -11.39
N ILE A 63 -16.30 9.11 -10.43
CA ILE A 63 -14.87 9.04 -10.11
C ILE A 63 -14.08 8.48 -11.29
N TYR A 64 -14.56 7.37 -11.90
CA TYR A 64 -13.96 6.80 -13.09
C TYR A 64 -13.91 7.81 -14.24
N ASP A 65 -15.05 8.45 -14.53
CA ASP A 65 -15.16 9.43 -15.61
C ASP A 65 -14.26 10.67 -15.37
N LEU A 66 -14.10 11.06 -14.11
CA LEU A 66 -13.15 12.12 -13.74
C LEU A 66 -11.70 11.69 -13.98
N ALA A 67 -11.35 10.47 -13.58
CA ALA A 67 -10.01 9.92 -13.76
C ALA A 67 -9.61 9.83 -15.23
N LEU A 68 -10.55 9.52 -16.14
CA LEU A 68 -10.28 9.49 -17.58
C LEU A 68 -9.78 10.82 -18.12
N LYS A 69 -10.10 11.96 -17.50
CA LYS A 69 -9.60 13.29 -17.90
C LYS A 69 -8.08 13.46 -17.70
N PHE A 70 -7.47 12.56 -16.93
CA PHE A 70 -6.01 12.52 -16.74
C PHE A 70 -5.27 11.78 -17.88
N GLY A 71 -5.97 11.31 -18.90
CA GLY A 71 -5.38 10.69 -20.08
C GLY A 71 -4.49 9.49 -19.73
N PRO A 72 -3.19 9.51 -20.06
CA PRO A 72 -2.28 8.39 -19.75
C PRO A 72 -2.15 8.07 -18.25
N ASP A 73 -2.48 9.03 -17.39
CA ASP A 73 -2.43 8.87 -15.94
C ASP A 73 -3.78 8.48 -15.31
N SER A 74 -4.78 8.10 -16.10
CA SER A 74 -6.13 7.77 -15.62
C SER A 74 -6.15 6.61 -14.62
N LEU A 75 -5.35 5.55 -14.86
CA LEU A 75 -5.24 4.42 -13.94
C LEU A 75 -4.54 4.82 -12.64
N ASN A 76 -3.55 5.74 -12.69
CA ASN A 76 -2.90 6.29 -11.51
C ASN A 76 -3.89 7.08 -10.64
N ALA A 77 -4.80 7.84 -11.29
CA ALA A 77 -5.83 8.62 -10.61
C ALA A 77 -6.90 7.71 -9.96
N LEU A 78 -7.32 6.64 -10.63
CA LEU A 78 -8.22 5.64 -10.06
C LEU A 78 -7.57 4.92 -8.88
N ALA A 79 -6.32 4.49 -9.03
CA ALA A 79 -5.57 3.80 -7.99
C ALA A 79 -5.41 4.65 -6.73
N MET A 80 -5.33 5.98 -6.88
CA MET A 80 -5.29 6.91 -5.75
C MET A 80 -6.53 6.80 -4.88
N VAL A 81 -7.72 6.84 -5.48
CA VAL A 81 -9.00 6.76 -4.73
C VAL A 81 -9.21 5.36 -4.16
N ILE A 82 -8.97 4.32 -4.96
CA ILE A 82 -9.13 2.93 -4.50
C ILE A 82 -8.17 2.63 -3.34
N GLY A 83 -6.93 3.12 -3.44
CA GLY A 83 -5.94 3.01 -2.37
C GLY A 83 -6.37 3.73 -1.09
N HIS A 84 -6.98 4.93 -1.21
CA HIS A 84 -7.53 5.68 -0.09
C HIS A 84 -8.61 4.87 0.65
N GLU A 85 -9.58 4.31 -0.07
CA GLU A 85 -10.64 3.50 0.54
C GLU A 85 -10.11 2.21 1.17
N LEU A 86 -9.14 1.56 0.52
CA LEU A 86 -8.45 0.41 1.10
C LEU A 86 -7.63 0.78 2.34
N ALA A 87 -7.06 1.99 2.39
CA ALA A 87 -6.35 2.45 3.58
C ALA A 87 -7.27 2.58 4.79
N HIS A 88 -8.51 3.04 4.62
CA HIS A 88 -9.50 3.04 5.71
C HIS A 88 -9.69 1.64 6.30
N PHE A 89 -9.78 0.61 5.46
CA PHE A 89 -9.88 -0.77 5.93
C PHE A 89 -8.60 -1.24 6.63
N TYR A 90 -7.44 -1.08 6.01
CA TYR A 90 -6.18 -1.61 6.55
C TYR A 90 -5.70 -0.89 7.82
N LYS A 91 -6.14 0.35 8.02
CA LYS A 91 -5.84 1.16 9.21
C LYS A 91 -6.95 1.11 10.27
N ASP A 92 -7.94 0.23 10.09
CA ASP A 92 -9.08 0.05 11.00
C ASP A 92 -9.88 1.34 11.27
N HIS A 93 -9.92 2.26 10.30
CA HIS A 93 -10.78 3.43 10.37
C HIS A 93 -12.26 3.02 10.37
N GLY A 94 -13.04 3.53 11.31
CA GLY A 94 -14.44 3.14 11.48
C GLY A 94 -14.66 1.96 12.43
N TRP A 95 -13.60 1.44 13.08
CA TRP A 95 -13.74 0.41 14.10
C TRP A 95 -14.60 0.88 15.28
N GLY A 96 -14.33 2.07 15.81
CA GLY A 96 -15.07 2.64 16.95
C GLY A 96 -16.53 2.91 16.60
N MET A 97 -16.80 3.35 15.36
CA MET A 97 -18.17 3.50 14.88
C MET A 97 -18.89 2.14 14.83
N SER A 98 -18.25 1.10 14.29
CA SER A 98 -18.82 -0.25 14.21
C SER A 98 -19.03 -0.85 15.59
N PHE A 99 -18.05 -0.72 16.49
CA PHE A 99 -18.12 -1.18 17.86
C PHE A 99 -19.23 -0.45 18.64
N GLY A 100 -19.31 0.87 18.51
CA GLY A 100 -20.33 1.71 19.15
C GLY A 100 -21.73 1.34 18.71
N THR A 101 -21.93 1.13 17.41
CA THR A 101 -23.23 0.73 16.85
C THR A 101 -23.62 -0.71 17.30
N ALA A 102 -22.67 -1.63 17.36
CA ALA A 102 -22.94 -3.01 17.77
C ALA A 102 -23.21 -3.15 19.29
N ASN A 103 -22.80 -2.18 20.11
CA ASN A 103 -22.88 -2.21 21.57
C ASN A 103 -23.53 -0.91 22.13
N GLU A 104 -24.52 -0.37 21.44
CA GLU A 104 -25.14 0.92 21.72
C GLU A 104 -25.71 1.07 23.14
N ASP A 105 -26.01 -0.03 23.83
CA ASP A 105 -26.53 -0.03 25.20
C ASP A 105 -25.46 0.27 26.26
N THR A 106 -24.17 0.34 25.88
CA THR A 106 -23.07 0.57 26.84
C THR A 106 -22.53 1.99 26.75
N GLU A 107 -22.26 2.62 27.92
CA GLU A 107 -21.64 3.95 27.96
C GLU A 107 -20.25 3.99 27.30
N ILE A 108 -19.46 2.92 27.44
CA ILE A 108 -18.13 2.87 26.84
C ILE A 108 -18.20 2.86 25.32
N ALA A 109 -19.15 2.13 24.75
CA ALA A 109 -19.34 2.08 23.31
C ALA A 109 -19.77 3.43 22.74
N LYS A 110 -20.66 4.15 23.44
CA LYS A 110 -21.05 5.53 23.07
C LYS A 110 -19.83 6.47 23.08
N LYS A 111 -19.01 6.42 24.14
CA LYS A 111 -17.81 7.27 24.22
C LYS A 111 -16.80 6.98 23.11
N ILE A 112 -16.61 5.70 22.76
CA ILE A 112 -15.72 5.31 21.65
C ILE A 112 -16.27 5.81 20.32
N TYR A 113 -17.57 5.64 20.08
CA TYR A 113 -18.26 6.16 18.90
C TYR A 113 -18.09 7.69 18.78
N ASP A 114 -18.42 8.43 19.84
CA ASP A 114 -18.35 9.90 19.84
C ASP A 114 -16.91 10.39 19.62
N MET A 115 -15.94 9.71 20.19
CA MET A 115 -14.51 10.02 20.00
C MET A 115 -14.12 9.86 18.53
N GLU A 116 -14.46 8.75 17.90
CA GLU A 116 -14.12 8.50 16.49
C GLU A 116 -14.88 9.43 15.56
N MET A 117 -16.12 9.78 15.89
CA MET A 117 -16.93 10.71 15.12
C MET A 117 -16.56 12.19 15.30
N SER A 118 -15.61 12.49 16.20
CA SER A 118 -15.12 13.87 16.36
C SER A 118 -14.40 14.35 15.09
N SER A 119 -14.51 15.66 14.82
CA SER A 119 -13.94 16.30 13.63
C SER A 119 -12.43 16.04 13.50
N ASP A 120 -11.71 16.16 14.63
CA ASP A 120 -10.26 16.06 14.64
C ASP A 120 -9.78 14.63 14.38
N VAL A 121 -10.47 13.62 14.93
CA VAL A 121 -10.12 12.22 14.70
C VAL A 121 -10.42 11.83 13.27
N ARG A 122 -11.57 12.23 12.73
CA ARG A 122 -11.93 11.98 11.34
C ARG A 122 -10.96 12.64 10.36
N ALA A 123 -10.58 13.90 10.59
CA ALA A 123 -9.60 14.57 9.74
C ALA A 123 -8.23 13.87 9.76
N LYS A 124 -7.81 13.31 10.90
CA LYS A 124 -6.59 12.49 10.98
C LYS A 124 -6.72 11.18 10.21
N MET A 125 -7.85 10.49 10.32
CA MET A 125 -8.12 9.26 9.56
C MET A 125 -8.10 9.50 8.05
N GLU A 126 -8.69 10.60 7.59
CA GLU A 126 -8.67 10.99 6.18
C GLU A 126 -7.24 11.33 5.70
N ALA A 127 -6.48 12.08 6.51
CA ALA A 127 -5.08 12.38 6.22
C ALA A 127 -4.22 11.11 6.17
N GLU A 128 -4.46 10.18 7.07
CA GLU A 128 -3.79 8.88 7.10
C GLU A 128 -4.20 8.04 5.87
N ALA A 129 -5.47 8.04 5.48
CA ALA A 129 -5.94 7.35 4.29
C ALA A 129 -5.36 7.95 2.99
N ASP A 130 -5.24 9.26 2.89
CA ASP A 130 -4.57 9.94 1.76
C ASP A 130 -3.08 9.53 1.67
N TYR A 131 -2.39 9.47 2.81
CA TYR A 131 -0.99 9.11 2.87
C TYR A 131 -0.77 7.64 2.49
N TYR A 132 -1.38 6.71 3.22
CA TYR A 132 -1.19 5.28 2.99
C TYR A 132 -1.82 4.81 1.68
N GLY A 133 -2.98 5.36 1.30
CA GLY A 133 -3.61 5.03 0.02
C GLY A 133 -2.74 5.38 -1.18
N SER A 134 -2.06 6.54 -1.13
CA SER A 134 -1.07 6.91 -2.15
C SER A 134 0.09 5.91 -2.21
N LEU A 135 0.57 5.45 -1.05
CA LEU A 135 1.66 4.47 -0.95
C LEU A 135 1.23 3.09 -1.45
N PHE A 136 0.04 2.62 -1.08
CA PHE A 136 -0.47 1.32 -1.52
C PHE A 136 -0.66 1.27 -3.04
N GLY A 137 -1.20 2.34 -3.63
CA GLY A 137 -1.30 2.44 -5.08
C GLY A 137 0.08 2.46 -5.76
N PHE A 138 1.05 3.18 -5.18
CA PHE A 138 2.41 3.21 -5.71
C PHE A 138 3.08 1.83 -5.66
N LEU A 139 2.96 1.11 -4.55
CA LEU A 139 3.44 -0.26 -4.38
C LEU A 139 2.84 -1.23 -5.41
N ALA A 140 1.57 -1.01 -5.76
CA ALA A 140 0.88 -1.81 -6.77
C ALA A 140 1.25 -1.44 -8.22
N GLY A 141 2.25 -0.55 -8.40
CA GLY A 141 2.78 -0.16 -9.71
C GLY A 141 2.10 1.07 -10.34
N TYR A 142 1.19 1.74 -9.63
CA TYR A 142 0.54 2.95 -10.10
C TYR A 142 1.26 4.20 -9.60
N ASN A 143 1.57 5.16 -10.47
CA ASN A 143 2.22 6.40 -10.06
C ASN A 143 1.23 7.41 -9.45
N THR A 144 0.59 7.00 -8.35
CA THR A 144 -0.40 7.78 -7.60
C THR A 144 0.16 9.12 -7.12
N LEU A 145 1.45 9.17 -6.79
CA LEU A 145 2.14 10.37 -6.31
C LEU A 145 2.34 11.43 -7.39
N LYS A 146 2.23 11.05 -8.67
CA LYS A 146 2.28 12.01 -9.78
C LYS A 146 0.99 12.81 -9.87
N VAL A 147 -0.15 12.19 -9.59
CA VAL A 147 -1.48 12.73 -9.89
C VAL A 147 -2.28 13.15 -8.66
N GLY A 148 -1.95 12.64 -7.46
CA GLY A 148 -2.80 12.73 -6.28
C GLY A 148 -3.29 14.14 -5.95
N GLY A 149 -2.40 15.12 -5.87
CA GLY A 149 -2.78 16.49 -5.59
C GLY A 149 -3.71 17.09 -6.66
N ALA A 150 -3.38 16.89 -7.95
CA ALA A 150 -4.19 17.38 -9.07
C ALA A 150 -5.54 16.68 -9.17
N PHE A 151 -5.58 15.39 -8.80
CA PHE A 151 -6.83 14.64 -8.81
C PHE A 151 -7.79 15.15 -7.73
N TYR A 152 -7.35 15.32 -6.48
CA TYR A 152 -8.19 15.87 -5.42
C TYR A 152 -8.67 17.29 -5.77
N ASP A 153 -7.79 18.12 -6.33
CA ASP A 153 -8.16 19.45 -6.79
C ASP A 153 -9.32 19.40 -7.81
N SER A 154 -9.22 18.50 -8.77
CA SER A 154 -10.25 18.27 -9.79
C SER A 154 -11.53 17.67 -9.22
N LEU A 155 -11.44 16.78 -8.21
CA LEU A 155 -12.57 16.16 -7.55
C LEU A 155 -13.42 17.18 -6.80
N TYR A 156 -12.77 18.08 -6.03
CA TYR A 156 -13.47 19.13 -5.32
C TYR A 156 -14.28 20.04 -6.27
N VAL A 157 -13.70 20.36 -7.43
CA VAL A 157 -14.40 21.14 -8.46
C VAL A 157 -15.56 20.35 -9.08
N ALA A 158 -15.31 19.11 -9.50
CA ALA A 158 -16.30 18.28 -10.20
C ALA A 158 -17.51 17.95 -9.32
N ALA A 159 -17.27 17.66 -8.05
CA ALA A 159 -18.30 17.34 -7.06
C ALA A 159 -18.90 18.58 -6.37
N SER A 160 -18.43 19.78 -6.72
CA SER A 160 -18.84 21.05 -6.07
C SER A 160 -18.69 21.00 -4.55
N LEU A 161 -17.61 20.40 -4.06
CA LEU A 161 -17.31 20.31 -2.64
C LEU A 161 -16.80 21.64 -2.10
N PRO A 162 -17.15 22.03 -0.86
CA PRO A 162 -16.54 23.18 -0.21
C PRO A 162 -15.07 22.91 0.10
N ASP A 163 -14.24 23.96 0.14
CA ASP A 163 -12.81 23.86 0.42
C ASP A 163 -12.48 23.22 1.78
N SER A 164 -13.40 23.30 2.74
CA SER A 164 -13.31 22.61 4.01
C SER A 164 -14.66 21.99 4.38
N THR A 165 -14.64 20.78 4.91
CA THR A 165 -15.82 20.04 5.35
C THR A 165 -15.55 19.44 6.72
N PHE A 166 -16.57 19.37 7.57
CA PHE A 166 -16.46 18.77 8.90
C PHE A 166 -15.89 17.34 8.82
N GLY A 167 -14.82 17.08 9.56
CA GLY A 167 -14.18 15.77 9.64
C GLY A 167 -13.32 15.40 8.41
N TYR A 168 -13.03 16.35 7.52
CA TYR A 168 -12.13 16.15 6.38
C TYR A 168 -11.02 17.20 6.39
N PRO A 169 -9.78 16.85 5.97
CA PRO A 169 -8.76 17.84 5.69
C PRO A 169 -9.25 18.82 4.62
N SER A 170 -8.79 20.06 4.66
CA SER A 170 -9.12 21.02 3.61
C SER A 170 -8.56 20.53 2.25
N ARG A 171 -9.15 21.05 1.16
CA ARG A 171 -8.65 20.79 -0.21
C ARG A 171 -7.13 21.03 -0.29
N ARG A 172 -6.64 22.12 0.30
CA ARG A 172 -5.22 22.45 0.35
C ARG A 172 -4.40 21.40 1.13
N ASP A 173 -4.90 20.97 2.29
CA ASP A 173 -4.19 20.00 3.13
C ASP A 173 -4.08 18.65 2.42
N ARG A 174 -5.12 18.20 1.72
CA ARG A 174 -5.08 16.96 0.92
C ARG A 174 -4.02 17.02 -0.18
N VAL A 175 -3.90 18.15 -0.88
CA VAL A 175 -2.84 18.36 -1.88
C VAL A 175 -1.45 18.33 -1.23
N GLU A 176 -1.31 18.94 -0.05
CA GLU A 176 -0.05 18.95 0.70
C GLU A 176 0.35 17.55 1.20
N ILE A 177 -0.59 16.75 1.71
CA ILE A 177 -0.38 15.36 2.11
C ILE A 177 0.18 14.56 0.93
N CYS A 178 -0.44 14.64 -0.26
CA CYS A 178 0.06 13.96 -1.45
C CYS A 178 1.49 14.38 -1.83
N ASN A 179 1.80 15.67 -1.72
CA ASN A 179 3.15 16.18 -2.02
C ASN A 179 4.20 15.70 -0.99
N ASN A 180 3.81 15.58 0.28
CA ASN A 180 4.68 15.06 1.33
C ASN A 180 4.93 13.56 1.16
N SER A 181 3.90 12.77 0.85
CA SER A 181 4.05 11.34 0.51
C SER A 181 5.03 11.12 -0.63
N LYS A 182 4.95 11.98 -1.67
CA LYS A 182 5.90 11.96 -2.79
C LYS A 182 7.34 12.20 -2.35
N LYS A 183 7.59 13.16 -1.48
CA LYS A 183 8.95 13.46 -0.97
C LYS A 183 9.52 12.27 -0.21
N VAL A 184 8.73 11.68 0.71
CA VAL A 184 9.15 10.50 1.48
C VAL A 184 9.58 9.38 0.55
N LEU A 185 8.79 9.05 -0.47
CA LEU A 185 9.16 7.98 -1.41
C LEU A 185 10.38 8.31 -2.25
N GLN A 186 10.55 9.58 -2.66
CA GLN A 186 11.75 10.00 -3.38
C GLN A 186 13.03 9.80 -2.55
N GLU A 187 12.94 9.87 -1.23
CA GLU A 187 14.04 9.58 -0.31
C GLU A 187 14.25 8.08 -0.11
N LEU A 188 13.19 7.28 -0.03
CA LEU A 188 13.26 5.84 0.24
C LEU A 188 13.67 5.00 -0.98
N ILE A 189 13.29 5.40 -2.20
CA ILE A 189 13.60 4.65 -3.44
C ILE A 189 15.12 4.41 -3.63
N PRO A 190 16.00 5.40 -3.47
CA PRO A 190 17.45 5.16 -3.57
C PRO A 190 17.96 4.18 -2.51
N VAL A 191 17.40 4.25 -1.28
CA VAL A 191 17.78 3.33 -0.19
C VAL A 191 17.34 1.91 -0.52
N PHE A 192 16.13 1.72 -1.06
CA PHE A 192 15.64 0.41 -1.50
C PHE A 192 16.52 -0.19 -2.61
N LYS A 193 16.88 0.61 -3.61
CA LYS A 193 17.80 0.18 -4.67
C LYS A 193 19.17 -0.21 -4.12
N ALA A 194 19.70 0.56 -3.19
CA ALA A 194 20.97 0.24 -2.52
C ALA A 194 20.87 -1.06 -1.71
N ALA A 195 19.79 -1.27 -0.95
CA ALA A 195 19.53 -2.48 -0.19
C ALA A 195 19.48 -3.72 -1.11
N ASN A 196 18.76 -3.61 -2.23
CA ASN A 196 18.68 -4.68 -3.22
C ASN A 196 20.07 -5.03 -3.81
N MET A 197 20.88 -4.02 -4.16
CA MET A 197 22.26 -4.24 -4.64
C MET A 197 23.15 -4.89 -3.58
N LEU A 198 23.06 -4.45 -2.33
CA LEU A 198 23.80 -5.05 -1.22
C LEU A 198 23.40 -6.52 -1.01
N THR A 199 22.11 -6.84 -1.15
CA THR A 199 21.63 -8.24 -1.09
C THR A 199 22.21 -9.06 -2.23
N LEU A 200 22.21 -8.53 -3.46
CA LEU A 200 22.75 -9.23 -4.65
C LEU A 200 24.27 -9.42 -4.59
N THR A 201 24.99 -8.55 -3.89
CA THR A 201 26.45 -8.65 -3.72
C THR A 201 26.87 -9.38 -2.44
N GLY A 202 25.93 -9.99 -1.70
CA GLY A 202 26.22 -10.74 -0.49
C GLY A 202 26.46 -9.89 0.78
N GLU A 203 26.30 -8.58 0.70
CA GLU A 203 26.47 -7.65 1.82
C GLU A 203 25.21 -7.58 2.69
N PHE A 204 24.71 -8.74 3.13
CA PHE A 204 23.40 -8.89 3.75
C PHE A 204 23.20 -8.07 5.02
N ASP A 205 24.19 -8.01 5.91
CA ASP A 205 24.10 -7.21 7.16
C ASP A 205 23.82 -5.72 6.85
N LYS A 206 24.44 -5.18 5.79
CA LYS A 206 24.22 -3.79 5.36
C LYS A 206 22.87 -3.63 4.66
N ALA A 207 22.47 -4.62 3.86
CA ALA A 207 21.15 -4.63 3.21
C ALA A 207 20.02 -4.58 4.23
N ILE A 208 20.12 -5.40 5.29
CA ILE A 208 19.11 -5.46 6.37
C ILE A 208 18.96 -4.09 7.06
N ILE A 209 20.07 -3.40 7.35
CA ILE A 209 20.01 -2.05 7.93
C ILE A 209 19.22 -1.09 7.02
N CYS A 210 19.42 -1.18 5.70
CA CYS A 210 18.69 -0.35 4.74
C CYS A 210 17.20 -0.74 4.67
N TYR A 211 16.88 -2.04 4.68
CA TYR A 211 15.49 -2.49 4.69
C TYR A 211 14.77 -2.09 5.99
N ASP A 212 15.41 -2.23 7.16
CA ASP A 212 14.86 -1.79 8.45
C ASP A 212 14.56 -0.29 8.47
N TYR A 213 15.46 0.52 7.90
CA TYR A 213 15.22 1.96 7.75
C TYR A 213 13.98 2.25 6.91
N ILE A 214 13.79 1.53 5.80
CA ILE A 214 12.61 1.69 4.95
C ILE A 214 11.35 1.22 5.69
N LEU A 215 11.39 0.04 6.31
CA LEU A 215 10.25 -0.56 7.00
C LEU A 215 9.73 0.26 8.17
N ALA A 216 10.57 1.07 8.80
CA ALA A 216 10.16 2.02 9.84
C ALA A 216 9.15 3.08 9.33
N THR A 217 9.17 3.38 8.02
CA THR A 217 8.30 4.40 7.41
C THR A 217 7.34 3.79 6.38
N PHE A 218 7.77 2.74 5.69
CA PHE A 218 7.11 2.17 4.54
C PHE A 218 7.06 0.63 4.62
N PRO A 219 6.07 0.04 5.28
CA PRO A 219 5.93 -1.40 5.46
C PRO A 219 5.38 -2.08 4.20
N GLY A 220 6.14 -2.06 3.10
CA GLY A 220 5.79 -2.67 1.82
C GLY A 220 6.10 -4.17 1.77
N ARG A 221 5.26 -4.95 1.08
CA ARG A 221 5.44 -6.39 0.92
C ARG A 221 6.79 -6.75 0.30
N GLU A 222 7.20 -6.02 -0.74
CA GLU A 222 8.48 -6.22 -1.44
C GLU A 222 9.66 -5.96 -0.50
N VAL A 223 9.56 -4.93 0.36
CA VAL A 223 10.59 -4.61 1.34
C VAL A 223 10.71 -5.71 2.39
N TYR A 224 9.55 -6.20 2.93
CA TYR A 224 9.54 -7.34 3.86
C TYR A 224 10.10 -8.61 3.22
N ASN A 225 9.69 -8.92 1.97
CA ASN A 225 10.21 -10.10 1.26
C ASN A 225 11.72 -10.03 1.13
N ASN A 226 12.26 -8.91 0.65
CA ASN A 226 13.69 -8.77 0.42
C ASN A 226 14.50 -8.71 1.72
N ALA A 227 13.96 -8.09 2.77
CA ALA A 227 14.53 -8.13 4.12
C ALA A 227 14.59 -9.57 4.66
N GLY A 228 13.48 -10.33 4.53
CA GLY A 228 13.41 -11.74 4.92
C GLY A 228 14.41 -12.61 4.15
N VAL A 229 14.55 -12.39 2.84
CA VAL A 229 15.57 -13.07 2.01
C VAL A 229 16.98 -12.76 2.51
N ALA A 230 17.29 -11.48 2.80
CA ALA A 230 18.60 -11.10 3.33
C ALA A 230 18.87 -11.72 4.71
N CYS A 231 17.89 -11.70 5.62
CA CYS A 231 17.98 -12.34 6.94
C CYS A 231 18.22 -13.86 6.82
N LEU A 232 17.47 -14.53 5.95
CA LEU A 232 17.62 -15.96 5.72
C LEU A 232 18.98 -16.29 5.09
N ALA A 233 19.46 -15.47 4.15
CA ALA A 233 20.80 -15.64 3.57
C ALA A 233 21.90 -15.54 4.63
N VAL A 234 21.83 -14.57 5.56
CA VAL A 234 22.74 -14.48 6.70
C VAL A 234 22.64 -15.74 7.58
N ALA A 235 21.43 -16.21 7.88
CA ALA A 235 21.25 -17.42 8.67
C ALA A 235 21.87 -18.64 7.96
N LEU A 236 21.59 -18.83 6.67
CA LEU A 236 22.10 -19.95 5.89
C LEU A 236 23.62 -19.93 5.75
N SER A 237 24.24 -18.74 5.63
CA SER A 237 25.72 -18.62 5.59
C SER A 237 26.42 -19.10 6.88
N THR A 238 25.67 -19.38 7.94
CA THR A 238 26.20 -19.92 9.21
C THR A 238 26.12 -21.43 9.32
N TYR A 239 25.57 -22.13 8.33
CA TYR A 239 25.50 -23.59 8.29
C TYR A 239 26.61 -24.17 7.45
N ASN A 240 27.12 -25.34 7.84
CA ASN A 240 28.04 -26.15 7.04
C ASN A 240 27.26 -26.95 5.99
N GLU A 241 27.95 -27.40 4.91
CA GLU A 241 27.33 -28.22 3.88
C GLU A 241 26.64 -29.48 4.42
N ASP A 242 27.22 -30.12 5.44
CA ASP A 242 26.66 -31.31 6.10
C ASP A 242 25.39 -31.02 6.93
N GLU A 243 25.22 -29.79 7.38
CA GLU A 243 24.03 -29.33 8.13
C GLU A 243 22.87 -28.95 7.20
N MET A 244 23.17 -28.53 5.97
CA MET A 244 22.17 -28.12 4.96
C MET A 244 21.63 -29.33 4.21
N LYS A 245 20.57 -29.94 4.75
CA LYS A 245 19.90 -31.10 4.10
C LYS A 245 19.03 -30.70 2.92
N TYR A 246 18.61 -29.42 2.82
CA TYR A 246 17.70 -28.91 1.83
C TYR A 246 18.15 -27.54 1.35
N LEU A 247 18.11 -27.31 0.04
CA LEU A 247 18.28 -26.00 -0.57
C LEU A 247 16.93 -25.26 -0.53
N PHE A 248 16.89 -24.10 0.12
CA PHE A 248 15.73 -23.22 0.10
C PHE A 248 15.86 -22.26 -1.08
N PRO A 249 14.85 -22.19 -1.97
CA PRO A 249 14.86 -21.20 -3.04
C PRO A 249 14.69 -19.80 -2.43
N LEU A 250 15.77 -19.02 -2.39
CA LEU A 250 15.73 -17.61 -2.02
C LEU A 250 15.36 -16.79 -3.26
N GLY A 251 14.29 -16.02 -3.16
CA GLY A 251 13.81 -15.21 -4.27
C GLY A 251 13.55 -13.78 -3.84
N LEU A 252 14.35 -12.84 -4.31
CA LEU A 252 13.99 -11.43 -4.29
C LEU A 252 12.72 -11.21 -5.09
N ASP A 253 12.03 -10.09 -4.87
CA ASP A 253 10.86 -9.72 -5.66
C ASP A 253 11.18 -9.69 -7.17
N ILE A 254 10.13 -9.87 -7.98
CA ILE A 254 10.29 -10.05 -9.44
C ILE A 254 10.97 -8.85 -10.08
N ASP A 255 10.60 -7.63 -9.69
CA ASP A 255 11.14 -6.42 -10.31
C ASP A 255 12.63 -6.24 -9.98
N THR A 256 13.03 -6.52 -8.75
CA THR A 256 14.46 -6.53 -8.34
C THR A 256 15.23 -7.58 -9.14
N ARG A 257 14.67 -8.77 -9.35
CA ARG A 257 15.33 -9.83 -10.13
C ARG A 257 15.49 -9.46 -11.60
N LEU A 258 14.46 -8.88 -12.21
CA LEU A 258 14.52 -8.43 -13.61
C LEU A 258 15.52 -7.29 -13.80
N ASP A 259 15.57 -6.34 -12.87
CA ASP A 259 16.53 -5.23 -12.90
C ASP A 259 17.99 -5.74 -12.75
N ALA A 260 18.20 -6.73 -11.88
CA ALA A 260 19.50 -7.40 -11.71
C ALA A 260 19.95 -8.14 -12.98
N ILE A 261 19.05 -8.91 -13.59
CA ILE A 261 19.32 -9.63 -14.85
C ILE A 261 19.65 -8.63 -15.97
N ALA A 262 18.90 -7.54 -16.09
CA ALA A 262 19.13 -6.49 -17.08
C ALA A 262 20.49 -5.80 -16.91
N LYS A 263 21.03 -5.78 -15.68
CA LYS A 263 22.36 -5.22 -15.34
C LYS A 263 23.49 -6.24 -15.40
N GLY A 264 23.20 -7.50 -15.77
CA GLY A 264 24.20 -8.57 -15.90
C GLY A 264 24.73 -9.11 -14.57
N VAL A 265 23.96 -8.96 -13.49
CA VAL A 265 24.32 -9.55 -12.18
C VAL A 265 23.90 -11.01 -12.16
N ASP A 266 24.86 -11.91 -11.98
CA ASP A 266 24.60 -13.35 -11.89
C ASP A 266 24.19 -13.73 -10.47
N SER A 267 23.16 -14.56 -10.33
CA SER A 267 22.57 -14.94 -9.03
C SER A 267 23.34 -16.04 -8.28
N GLU A 268 24.44 -16.52 -8.83
CA GLU A 268 25.23 -17.62 -8.23
C GLU A 268 26.21 -17.17 -7.13
N THR A 269 26.34 -15.86 -6.86
CA THR A 269 27.32 -15.29 -5.92
C THR A 269 26.91 -15.37 -4.43
N LEU A 270 25.95 -16.21 -4.06
CA LEU A 270 25.38 -16.22 -2.70
C LEU A 270 26.12 -17.08 -1.66
N ASN A 271 27.31 -17.63 -1.96
CA ASN A 271 28.05 -18.49 -1.03
C ASN A 271 29.38 -17.86 -0.59
N GLN A 272 29.51 -17.47 0.68
CA GLN A 272 30.79 -17.10 1.30
C GLN A 272 31.00 -17.80 2.67
N ASP A 273 32.25 -18.26 2.90
CA ASP A 273 32.71 -19.02 4.07
C ASP A 273 32.74 -18.23 5.39
N VAL A 274 32.23 -18.81 6.50
CA VAL A 274 32.30 -18.26 7.85
C VAL A 274 32.70 -19.32 8.87
N THR A 275 33.52 -18.97 9.86
CA THR A 275 34.08 -19.87 10.89
C THR A 275 33.12 -20.19 12.05
N GLU A 276 33.21 -21.42 12.61
CA GLU A 276 32.21 -22.10 13.46
C GLU A 276 31.89 -21.49 14.84
N ASP A 277 32.83 -20.85 15.53
CA ASP A 277 32.67 -20.47 16.96
C ASP A 277 31.84 -19.20 17.23
N ALA A 278 31.60 -18.38 16.22
CA ALA A 278 30.79 -17.14 16.33
C ALA A 278 29.31 -17.33 15.93
N LEU A 279 28.90 -18.54 15.58
CA LEU A 279 27.74 -18.79 14.75
C LEU A 279 26.39 -18.88 15.49
N ASN A 280 26.37 -19.44 16.69
CA ASN A 280 25.09 -19.83 17.31
C ASN A 280 24.20 -18.64 17.72
N PRO A 281 24.70 -17.56 18.36
CA PRO A 281 23.87 -16.40 18.69
C PRO A 281 23.45 -15.58 17.44
N LYS A 282 24.34 -15.49 16.43
CA LYS A 282 24.07 -14.77 15.19
C LYS A 282 22.99 -15.49 14.36
N ARG A 283 23.13 -16.82 14.24
CA ARG A 283 22.14 -17.70 13.58
C ARG A 283 20.74 -17.53 14.15
N GLN A 284 20.60 -17.67 15.47
CA GLN A 284 19.30 -17.57 16.15
C GLN A 284 18.66 -16.20 15.96
N ARG A 285 19.44 -15.12 16.03
CA ARG A 285 18.96 -13.76 15.78
C ARG A 285 18.32 -13.61 14.41
N TRP A 286 19.01 -14.10 13.36
CA TRP A 286 18.54 -13.91 11.99
C TRP A 286 17.40 -14.86 11.59
N LEU A 287 17.38 -16.08 12.13
CA LEU A 287 16.24 -16.97 11.95
C LEU A 287 14.96 -16.43 12.58
N ASN A 288 15.07 -15.71 13.70
CA ASN A 288 13.93 -15.06 14.32
C ASN A 288 13.48 -13.78 13.59
N ALA A 289 14.32 -13.20 12.76
CA ALA A 289 14.04 -12.00 11.98
C ALA A 289 13.51 -12.30 10.57
N ALA A 290 13.78 -13.48 10.03
CA ALA A 290 13.30 -13.93 8.71
C ALA A 290 11.85 -14.41 8.76
#